data_6337b37f1b97069617555a034ff52035
#
_entry.id   6337b37f1b97069617555a034ff52035
#
_cell.length_a   1.000
_cell.length_b   1.000
_cell.length_c   1.000
_cell.angle_alpha   90.00
_cell.angle_beta   90.00
_cell.angle_gamma   90.00
#
_symmetry.space_group_name_H-M   'P 1'
#
loop_
_entity.id
_entity.type
_entity.pdbx_description
1 polymer ?
#
loop_
_entity_poly.entity_id
_entity_poly.type
_entity_poly.pdbx_seq_one_letter_code
_entity_poly.pdbx_strand_id
1 'polypeptide(L)'
;MPYVINQEFCSACHQCRVECPVHAITFRNAKYWIDPEKCISCGKCVRVCHNGCISNPEKPEPKTPGHDVIHKTCDLCVIGAGAAGMVAAAKAADLGKKVIVLEKMHEVGGSAWYAAGFRVHWSKWHAAAGAKDKRKKEYDRFLKMVDGNVDPKLLWRMFEANAEFVDWLIDEHDLASAYK
;
A
#
# COMPACT_ATOMS: atom_id res chain seq x y z
N MET A 1 3.60 -23.94 -25.45
CA MET A 1 4.70 -23.67 -24.49
C MET A 1 4.16 -23.00 -23.21
N PRO A 2 4.86 -23.13 -22.07
CA PRO A 2 4.51 -22.43 -20.83
C PRO A 2 4.58 -20.91 -21.00
N TYR A 3 3.85 -20.18 -20.14
CA TYR A 3 3.97 -18.75 -20.05
C TYR A 3 5.29 -18.35 -19.38
N VAL A 4 5.79 -17.17 -19.71
CA VAL A 4 6.98 -16.56 -19.10
C VAL A 4 6.67 -15.19 -18.55
N ILE A 5 7.37 -14.78 -17.49
CA ILE A 5 7.25 -13.44 -16.90
C ILE A 5 8.48 -12.61 -17.32
N ASN A 6 8.23 -11.49 -17.99
CA ASN A 6 9.28 -10.51 -18.22
C ASN A 6 9.62 -9.83 -16.89
N GLN A 7 10.84 -10.07 -16.42
CA GLN A 7 11.30 -9.62 -15.11
C GLN A 7 11.52 -8.11 -15.03
N GLU A 8 11.77 -7.46 -16.14
CA GLU A 8 11.95 -6.01 -16.20
C GLU A 8 10.68 -5.26 -15.81
N PHE A 9 9.54 -5.73 -16.30
CA PHE A 9 8.24 -5.10 -16.05
C PHE A 9 7.46 -5.71 -14.87
N CYS A 10 7.97 -6.78 -14.26
CA CYS A 10 7.32 -7.40 -13.12
C CYS A 10 7.43 -6.54 -11.85
N SER A 11 6.30 -6.04 -11.35
CA SER A 11 6.22 -5.27 -10.10
C SER A 11 6.15 -6.13 -8.82
N ALA A 12 6.23 -7.45 -8.95
CA ALA A 12 6.11 -8.41 -7.84
C ALA A 12 4.80 -8.30 -7.05
N CYS A 13 3.69 -7.96 -7.70
CA CYS A 13 2.39 -7.70 -7.08
C CYS A 13 1.64 -8.95 -6.56
N HIS A 14 2.17 -10.15 -6.74
CA HIS A 14 1.63 -11.42 -6.24
C HIS A 14 0.40 -11.99 -6.97
N GLN A 15 -0.37 -11.23 -7.71
CA GLN A 15 -1.65 -11.63 -8.30
C GLN A 15 -1.57 -12.92 -9.16
N CYS A 16 -0.55 -13.02 -10.01
CA CYS A 16 -0.38 -14.18 -10.89
C CYS A 16 -0.18 -15.49 -10.10
N ARG A 17 0.48 -15.43 -8.93
CA ARG A 17 0.69 -16.60 -8.08
C ARG A 17 -0.62 -17.07 -7.43
N VAL A 18 -1.43 -16.14 -6.95
CA VAL A 18 -2.74 -16.45 -6.32
C VAL A 18 -3.66 -17.13 -7.31
N GLU A 19 -3.69 -16.65 -8.56
CA GLU A 19 -4.57 -17.17 -9.61
C GLU A 19 -4.07 -18.45 -10.28
N CYS A 20 -2.85 -18.91 -9.96
CA CYS A 20 -2.31 -20.09 -10.60
C CYS A 20 -2.89 -21.39 -9.99
N PRO A 21 -3.75 -22.14 -10.73
CA PRO A 21 -4.45 -23.30 -10.20
C PRO A 21 -3.54 -24.50 -9.91
N VAL A 22 -2.35 -24.51 -10.50
CA VAL A 22 -1.35 -25.58 -10.35
C VAL A 22 -0.12 -25.14 -9.55
N HIS A 23 -0.19 -23.95 -8.92
CA HIS A 23 0.89 -23.38 -8.13
C HIS A 23 2.27 -23.37 -8.83
N ALA A 24 2.27 -23.18 -10.15
CA ALA A 24 3.48 -23.13 -10.97
C ALA A 24 4.29 -21.84 -10.79
N ILE A 25 3.79 -20.85 -10.01
CA ILE A 25 4.43 -19.54 -9.88
C ILE A 25 5.08 -19.41 -8.51
N THR A 26 6.39 -19.18 -8.50
CA THR A 26 7.22 -19.08 -7.30
C THR A 26 7.83 -17.68 -7.19
N PHE A 27 8.06 -17.23 -5.95
CA PHE A 27 8.74 -15.97 -5.65
C PHE A 27 10.20 -16.26 -5.29
N ARG A 28 11.13 -15.64 -6.03
CA ARG A 28 12.57 -15.70 -5.76
C ARG A 28 13.26 -14.46 -6.29
N ASN A 29 14.31 -14.02 -5.63
CA ASN A 29 15.08 -12.82 -6.01
C ASN A 29 14.19 -11.59 -6.23
N ALA A 30 13.25 -11.35 -5.30
CA ALA A 30 12.27 -10.25 -5.33
C ALA A 30 11.37 -10.21 -6.57
N LYS A 31 11.24 -11.32 -7.32
CA LYS A 31 10.43 -11.45 -8.54
C LYS A 31 9.66 -12.76 -8.56
N TYR A 32 8.64 -12.84 -9.44
CA TYR A 32 7.88 -14.06 -9.68
C TYR A 32 8.38 -14.79 -10.92
N TRP A 33 8.40 -16.12 -10.87
CA TRP A 33 8.88 -17.02 -11.92
C TRP A 33 7.86 -18.12 -12.15
N ILE A 34 7.63 -18.46 -13.42
CA ILE A 34 6.78 -19.60 -13.79
C ILE A 34 7.65 -20.82 -14.01
N ASP A 35 7.31 -21.90 -13.31
CA ASP A 35 7.90 -23.21 -13.50
C ASP A 35 7.33 -23.81 -14.80
N PRO A 36 8.16 -24.03 -15.83
CA PRO A 36 7.68 -24.52 -17.12
C PRO A 36 7.15 -25.95 -17.07
N GLU A 37 7.63 -26.77 -16.14
CA GLU A 37 7.20 -28.17 -16.00
C GLU A 37 5.82 -28.27 -15.35
N LYS A 38 5.47 -27.33 -14.48
CA LYS A 38 4.17 -27.27 -13.81
C LYS A 38 3.13 -26.45 -14.58
N CYS A 39 3.55 -25.59 -15.48
CA CYS A 39 2.66 -24.69 -16.19
C CYS A 39 1.78 -25.41 -17.20
N ILE A 40 0.47 -25.42 -16.96
CA ILE A 40 -0.53 -25.99 -17.88
C ILE A 40 -1.02 -25.03 -18.97
N SER A 41 -0.39 -23.89 -19.13
CA SER A 41 -0.69 -22.86 -20.16
C SER A 41 -2.14 -22.39 -20.19
N CYS A 42 -2.82 -22.30 -19.03
CA CYS A 42 -4.23 -21.91 -18.90
C CYS A 42 -4.50 -20.41 -19.09
N GLY A 43 -3.47 -19.56 -19.03
CA GLY A 43 -3.57 -18.11 -19.25
C GLY A 43 -4.20 -17.29 -18.12
N LYS A 44 -4.58 -17.87 -16.97
CA LYS A 44 -5.17 -17.11 -15.85
C LYS A 44 -4.23 -16.02 -15.34
N CYS A 45 -2.94 -16.30 -15.24
CA CYS A 45 -1.93 -15.33 -14.80
C CYS A 45 -1.82 -14.10 -15.71
N VAL A 46 -2.06 -14.26 -17.02
CA VAL A 46 -2.05 -13.14 -17.97
C VAL A 46 -3.17 -12.16 -17.71
N ARG A 47 -4.39 -12.68 -17.43
CA ARG A 47 -5.58 -11.85 -17.20
C ARG A 47 -5.47 -10.94 -15.97
N VAL A 48 -4.71 -11.36 -14.96
CA VAL A 48 -4.53 -10.61 -13.70
C VAL A 48 -3.22 -9.83 -13.66
N CYS A 49 -2.42 -9.91 -14.71
CA CYS A 49 -1.17 -9.16 -14.78
C CYS A 49 -1.42 -7.74 -15.26
N HIS A 50 -1.52 -6.79 -14.34
CA HIS A 50 -1.76 -5.37 -14.66
C HIS A 50 -0.63 -4.74 -15.47
N ASN A 51 0.60 -5.29 -15.34
CA ASN A 51 1.75 -4.80 -16.09
C ASN A 51 1.88 -5.44 -17.48
N GLY A 52 1.01 -6.39 -17.84
CA GLY A 52 1.10 -7.10 -19.12
C GLY A 52 2.43 -7.83 -19.34
N CYS A 53 3.15 -8.15 -18.26
CA CYS A 53 4.50 -8.71 -18.35
C CYS A 53 4.54 -10.24 -18.48
N ILE A 54 3.40 -10.90 -18.68
CA ILE A 54 3.30 -12.35 -18.82
C ILE A 54 2.86 -12.69 -20.24
N SER A 55 3.69 -13.39 -20.96
CA SER A 55 3.44 -13.78 -22.35
C SER A 55 3.67 -15.26 -22.59
N ASN A 56 3.11 -15.77 -23.68
CA ASN A 56 3.39 -17.09 -24.20
C ASN A 56 3.99 -16.93 -25.60
N PRO A 57 5.22 -17.41 -25.85
CA PRO A 57 5.89 -17.22 -27.13
C PRO A 57 5.14 -17.77 -28.36
N GLU A 58 4.25 -18.74 -28.16
CA GLU A 58 3.48 -19.38 -29.22
C GLU A 58 2.07 -18.81 -29.40
N LYS A 59 1.61 -17.99 -28.45
CA LYS A 59 0.30 -17.36 -28.53
C LYS A 59 0.49 -15.87 -28.84
N PRO A 60 -0.30 -15.31 -29.78
CA PRO A 60 -0.24 -13.87 -30.00
C PRO A 60 -0.50 -13.18 -28.66
N GLU A 61 0.38 -12.25 -28.29
CA GLU A 61 0.19 -11.43 -27.11
C GLU A 61 -1.20 -10.82 -27.14
N PRO A 62 -1.95 -10.85 -26.03
CA PRO A 62 -3.07 -9.95 -25.91
C PRO A 62 -2.48 -8.57 -26.13
N LYS A 63 -2.96 -7.86 -27.16
CA LYS A 63 -2.53 -6.48 -27.41
C LYS A 63 -2.65 -5.75 -26.10
N THR A 64 -1.53 -5.37 -25.50
CA THR A 64 -1.52 -4.43 -24.39
C THR A 64 -2.35 -3.26 -24.88
N PRO A 65 -3.45 -2.88 -24.22
CA PRO A 65 -4.21 -1.70 -24.64
C PRO A 65 -3.19 -0.60 -24.81
N GLY A 66 -3.13 0.01 -26.00
CA GLY A 66 -2.22 1.12 -26.25
C GLY A 66 -2.39 2.09 -25.09
N HIS A 67 -1.33 2.36 -24.37
CA HIS A 67 -1.39 3.33 -23.30
C HIS A 67 -1.50 4.69 -23.95
N ASP A 68 -2.73 5.13 -24.16
CA ASP A 68 -2.97 6.53 -24.51
C ASP A 68 -2.38 7.37 -23.38
N VAL A 69 -1.49 8.26 -23.74
CA VAL A 69 -0.88 9.17 -22.76
C VAL A 69 -1.97 10.13 -22.29
N ILE A 70 -2.36 10.02 -21.04
CA ILE A 70 -3.35 10.88 -20.42
C ILE A 70 -2.62 12.03 -19.71
N HIS A 71 -2.78 13.24 -20.25
CA HIS A 71 -2.26 14.45 -19.61
C HIS A 71 -3.26 14.99 -18.60
N LYS A 72 -2.83 15.12 -17.35
CA LYS A 72 -3.63 15.74 -16.26
C LYS A 72 -2.77 16.71 -15.47
N THR A 73 -3.39 17.77 -14.97
CA THR A 73 -2.75 18.76 -14.08
C THR A 73 -3.37 18.66 -12.69
N CYS A 74 -2.55 18.81 -11.68
CA CYS A 74 -2.94 18.82 -10.27
C CYS A 74 -1.98 19.69 -9.45
N ASP A 75 -2.41 20.08 -8.24
CA ASP A 75 -1.55 20.78 -7.29
C ASP A 75 -0.61 19.80 -6.58
N LEU A 76 -1.06 18.56 -6.37
CA LEU A 76 -0.30 17.49 -5.72
C LEU A 76 -0.51 16.17 -6.45
N CYS A 77 0.59 15.52 -6.83
CA CYS A 77 0.58 14.14 -7.31
C CYS A 77 1.17 13.22 -6.23
N VAL A 78 0.37 12.28 -5.74
CA VAL A 78 0.77 11.29 -4.74
C VAL A 78 1.06 9.97 -5.43
N ILE A 79 2.25 9.43 -5.26
CA ILE A 79 2.67 8.14 -5.82
C ILE A 79 2.57 7.07 -4.74
N GLY A 80 1.59 6.18 -4.89
CA GLY A 80 1.24 5.11 -3.96
C GLY A 80 0.06 5.48 -3.06
N ALA A 81 -0.98 4.65 -3.08
CA ALA A 81 -2.20 4.77 -2.27
C ALA A 81 -2.17 3.87 -1.02
N GLY A 82 -1.02 3.69 -0.40
CA GLY A 82 -0.89 3.13 0.95
C GLY A 82 -1.37 4.13 2.01
N ALA A 83 -1.33 3.74 3.29
CA ALA A 83 -1.82 4.58 4.40
C ALA A 83 -1.26 6.02 4.35
N ALA A 84 0.04 6.17 4.19
CA ALA A 84 0.69 7.49 4.15
C ALA A 84 0.24 8.33 2.95
N GLY A 85 0.18 7.73 1.75
CA GLY A 85 -0.25 8.41 0.53
C GLY A 85 -1.70 8.85 0.60
N MET A 86 -2.59 7.99 1.10
CA MET A 86 -4.01 8.31 1.25
C MET A 86 -4.25 9.44 2.26
N VAL A 87 -3.55 9.43 3.40
CA VAL A 87 -3.64 10.50 4.41
C VAL A 87 -3.13 11.83 3.84
N ALA A 88 -1.99 11.80 3.13
CA ALA A 88 -1.46 13.00 2.48
C ALA A 88 -2.43 13.56 1.41
N ALA A 89 -3.04 12.68 0.62
CA ALA A 89 -4.02 13.05 -0.39
C ALA A 89 -5.28 13.66 0.22
N ALA A 90 -5.82 13.02 1.27
CA ALA A 90 -7.00 13.51 1.97
C ALA A 90 -6.73 14.89 2.60
N LYS A 91 -5.61 15.04 3.30
CA LYS A 91 -5.26 16.33 3.90
C LYS A 91 -5.07 17.45 2.88
N ALA A 92 -4.48 17.15 1.74
CA ALA A 92 -4.37 18.12 0.66
C ALA A 92 -5.74 18.49 0.07
N ALA A 93 -6.65 17.51 -0.07
CA ALA A 93 -8.01 17.75 -0.52
C ALA A 93 -8.81 18.63 0.46
N ASP A 94 -8.69 18.41 1.78
CA ASP A 94 -9.30 19.25 2.81
C ASP A 94 -8.82 20.70 2.72
N LEU A 95 -7.58 20.90 2.26
CA LEU A 95 -7.01 22.22 1.99
C LEU A 95 -7.42 22.79 0.61
N GLY A 96 -8.39 22.19 -0.05
CA GLY A 96 -8.91 22.64 -1.34
C GLY A 96 -7.98 22.40 -2.53
N LYS A 97 -6.97 21.51 -2.40
CA LYS A 97 -6.03 21.22 -3.48
C LYS A 97 -6.58 20.16 -4.42
N LYS A 98 -6.28 20.32 -5.71
CA LYS A 98 -6.55 19.28 -6.72
C LYS A 98 -5.49 18.19 -6.62
N VAL A 99 -5.90 17.00 -6.18
CA VAL A 99 -4.99 15.87 -5.94
C VAL A 99 -5.19 14.78 -6.97
N ILE A 100 -4.08 14.19 -7.43
CA ILE A 100 -4.07 12.94 -8.19
C ILE A 100 -3.27 11.92 -7.40
N VAL A 101 -3.86 10.73 -7.17
CA VAL A 101 -3.17 9.60 -6.57
C VAL A 101 -2.91 8.55 -7.64
N LEU A 102 -1.66 8.12 -7.76
CA LEU A 102 -1.24 7.04 -8.66
C LEU A 102 -0.95 5.80 -7.84
N GLU A 103 -1.69 4.71 -8.12
CA GLU A 103 -1.49 3.42 -7.46
C GLU A 103 -1.18 2.35 -8.50
N LYS A 104 -0.18 1.52 -8.23
CA LYS A 104 0.22 0.43 -9.13
C LYS A 104 -0.67 -0.81 -9.01
N MET A 105 -1.33 -0.97 -7.86
CA MET A 105 -2.24 -2.08 -7.59
C MET A 105 -3.67 -1.70 -8.02
N HIS A 106 -4.49 -2.70 -8.22
CA HIS A 106 -5.92 -2.50 -8.55
C HIS A 106 -6.75 -2.03 -7.35
N GLU A 107 -6.20 -2.13 -6.13
CA GLU A 107 -6.82 -1.67 -4.89
C GLU A 107 -5.89 -0.72 -4.14
N VAL A 108 -6.49 0.25 -3.47
CA VAL A 108 -5.79 1.17 -2.57
C VAL A 108 -5.57 0.52 -1.21
N GLY A 109 -4.66 1.05 -0.40
CA GLY A 109 -4.42 0.58 0.97
C GLY A 109 -3.01 0.03 1.22
N GLY A 110 -2.39 -0.60 0.23
CA GLY A 110 -1.04 -1.16 0.36
C GLY A 110 -0.91 -2.09 1.57
N SER A 111 0.18 -1.98 2.33
CA SER A 111 0.40 -2.80 3.54
C SER A 111 -0.62 -2.57 4.66
N ALA A 112 -1.38 -1.47 4.62
CA ALA A 112 -2.42 -1.20 5.62
C ALA A 112 -3.56 -2.23 5.58
N TRP A 113 -3.79 -2.90 4.45
CA TRP A 113 -4.73 -4.02 4.34
C TRP A 113 -4.45 -5.18 5.31
N TYR A 114 -3.19 -5.38 5.66
CA TYR A 114 -2.74 -6.46 6.54
C TYR A 114 -2.55 -6.00 7.98
N ALA A 115 -2.77 -4.70 8.25
CA ALA A 115 -2.68 -4.18 9.59
C ALA A 115 -3.98 -4.48 10.37
N ALA A 116 -3.85 -5.09 11.53
CA ALA A 116 -4.99 -5.34 12.43
C ALA A 116 -5.58 -4.04 13.04
N GLY A 117 -4.99 -2.90 12.74
CA GLY A 117 -5.36 -1.59 13.22
C GLY A 117 -4.15 -0.66 13.35
N PHE A 118 -4.36 0.50 13.89
CA PHE A 118 -3.27 1.39 14.26
C PHE A 118 -3.33 1.74 15.75
N ARG A 119 -2.17 1.98 16.33
CA ARG A 119 -2.09 2.31 17.75
C ARG A 119 -2.30 3.81 17.96
N VAL A 120 -3.27 4.16 18.76
CA VAL A 120 -3.49 5.54 19.21
C VAL A 120 -2.71 5.75 20.50
N HIS A 121 -1.70 6.60 20.46
CA HIS A 121 -0.89 6.88 21.65
C HIS A 121 -1.51 7.97 22.52
N TRP A 122 -2.21 8.92 21.90
CA TRP A 122 -2.91 10.00 22.55
C TRP A 122 -3.95 10.62 21.61
N SER A 123 -5.00 11.21 22.15
CA SER A 123 -6.01 11.97 21.41
C SER A 123 -6.83 12.81 22.39
N LYS A 124 -7.63 13.73 21.88
CA LYS A 124 -8.59 14.49 22.71
C LYS A 124 -9.59 13.60 23.44
N TRP A 125 -9.95 12.41 22.91
CA TRP A 125 -10.79 11.44 23.60
C TRP A 125 -10.13 10.86 24.85
N HIS A 126 -8.83 10.60 24.81
CA HIS A 126 -8.08 10.19 25.99
C HIS A 126 -8.10 11.31 27.06
N ALA A 127 -7.91 12.56 26.64
CA ALA A 127 -7.98 13.72 27.53
C ALA A 127 -9.37 13.87 28.14
N ALA A 128 -10.43 13.79 27.33
CA ALA A 128 -11.81 13.89 27.77
C ALA A 128 -12.20 12.76 28.74
N ALA A 129 -11.63 11.57 28.57
CA ALA A 129 -11.80 10.44 29.49
C ALA A 129 -10.95 10.54 30.77
N GLY A 130 -10.22 11.65 30.98
CA GLY A 130 -9.35 11.84 32.15
C GLY A 130 -8.08 10.97 32.16
N ALA A 131 -7.72 10.36 31.02
CA ALA A 131 -6.52 9.56 30.92
C ALA A 131 -5.25 10.44 31.05
N LYS A 132 -4.17 9.86 31.55
CA LYS A 132 -2.87 10.54 31.60
C LYS A 132 -2.12 10.32 30.29
N ASP A 133 -1.49 11.39 29.78
CA ASP A 133 -0.61 11.27 28.62
C ASP A 133 0.60 10.37 28.94
N LYS A 134 0.73 9.28 28.19
CA LYS A 134 1.80 8.28 28.36
C LYS A 134 2.73 8.23 27.15
N ARG A 135 2.63 9.18 26.20
CA ARG A 135 3.45 9.18 24.98
C ARG A 135 4.94 9.08 25.28
N LYS A 136 5.43 9.85 26.21
CA LYS A 136 6.85 9.83 26.59
C LYS A 136 7.28 8.46 27.14
N LYS A 137 6.47 7.83 27.97
CA LYS A 137 6.74 6.47 28.51
C LYS A 137 6.76 5.42 27.42
N GLU A 138 5.81 5.48 26.51
CA GLU A 138 5.74 4.55 25.39
C GLU A 138 6.90 4.76 24.39
N TYR A 139 7.25 6.01 24.10
CA TYR A 139 8.42 6.35 23.29
C TYR A 139 9.71 5.75 23.86
N ASP A 140 9.97 5.94 25.16
CA ASP A 140 11.17 5.39 25.82
C ASP A 140 11.20 3.85 25.76
N ARG A 141 10.02 3.23 25.86
CA ARG A 141 9.87 1.79 25.71
C ARG A 141 10.20 1.33 24.28
N PHE A 142 9.71 2.05 23.26
CA PHE A 142 9.98 1.75 21.84
C PHE A 142 11.47 1.91 21.52
N LEU A 143 12.12 2.98 21.98
CA LEU A 143 13.56 3.17 21.77
C LEU A 143 14.38 2.00 22.31
N LYS A 144 14.03 1.50 23.50
CA LYS A 144 14.70 0.31 24.07
C LYS A 144 14.45 -0.96 23.25
N MET A 145 13.23 -1.12 22.74
CA MET A 145 12.84 -2.31 21.97
C MET A 145 13.54 -2.38 20.61
N VAL A 146 13.77 -1.24 19.96
CA VAL A 146 14.38 -1.19 18.61
C VAL A 146 15.91 -1.10 18.65
N ASP A 147 16.50 -1.02 19.83
CA ASP A 147 17.96 -1.06 20.07
C ASP A 147 18.77 -0.15 19.11
N GLY A 148 18.38 1.09 18.99
CA GLY A 148 19.03 2.09 18.15
C GLY A 148 18.76 2.00 16.63
N ASN A 149 17.96 1.05 16.17
CA ASN A 149 17.62 0.89 14.76
C ASN A 149 16.53 1.87 14.23
N VAL A 150 16.41 3.02 14.88
CA VAL A 150 15.46 4.07 14.48
C VAL A 150 16.05 5.44 14.78
N ASP A 151 15.74 6.43 13.95
CA ASP A 151 16.02 7.82 14.28
C ASP A 151 15.11 8.26 15.45
N PRO A 152 15.67 8.64 16.62
CA PRO A 152 14.89 9.02 17.78
C PRO A 152 14.01 10.25 17.55
N LYS A 153 14.46 11.21 16.73
CA LYS A 153 13.68 12.42 16.39
C LYS A 153 12.48 12.07 15.52
N LEU A 154 12.68 11.21 14.52
CA LEU A 154 11.60 10.74 13.67
C LEU A 154 10.58 9.92 14.47
N LEU A 155 11.04 9.05 15.35
CA LEU A 155 10.16 8.29 16.25
C LEU A 155 9.33 9.21 17.15
N TRP A 156 9.95 10.23 17.76
CA TRP A 156 9.21 11.20 18.57
C TRP A 156 8.18 11.96 17.76
N ARG A 157 8.54 12.43 16.56
CA ARG A 157 7.59 13.11 15.65
C ARG A 157 6.40 12.22 15.28
N MET A 158 6.61 10.91 15.14
CA MET A 158 5.53 9.95 14.90
C MET A 158 4.55 9.91 16.09
N PHE A 159 5.03 9.94 17.33
CA PHE A 159 4.17 9.99 18.52
C PHE A 159 3.37 11.29 18.63
N GLU A 160 3.96 12.41 18.26
CA GLU A 160 3.28 13.72 18.22
C GLU A 160 2.22 13.73 17.12
N ALA A 161 2.61 13.42 15.90
CA ALA A 161 1.73 13.42 14.74
C ALA A 161 0.57 12.41 14.86
N ASN A 162 0.75 11.33 15.61
CA ASN A 162 -0.33 10.37 15.86
C ASN A 162 -1.52 11.01 16.59
N ALA A 163 -1.28 11.88 17.55
CA ALA A 163 -2.35 12.61 18.24
C ALA A 163 -3.07 13.55 17.27
N GLU A 164 -2.31 14.38 16.56
CA GLU A 164 -2.83 15.33 15.55
C GLU A 164 -3.67 14.61 14.49
N PHE A 165 -3.18 13.44 14.02
CA PHE A 165 -3.87 12.62 13.03
C PHE A 165 -5.19 12.05 13.53
N VAL A 166 -5.22 11.53 14.75
CA VAL A 166 -6.45 10.98 15.32
C VAL A 166 -7.48 12.07 15.58
N ASP A 167 -7.06 13.21 16.09
CA ASP A 167 -7.95 14.35 16.33
C ASP A 167 -8.52 14.89 15.01
N TRP A 168 -7.72 14.97 13.94
CA TRP A 168 -8.18 15.31 12.60
C TRP A 168 -9.20 14.31 12.05
N LEU A 169 -8.99 12.99 12.21
CA LEU A 169 -9.96 11.98 11.80
C LEU A 169 -11.28 12.10 12.56
N ILE A 170 -11.23 12.46 13.85
CA ILE A 170 -12.41 12.68 14.67
C ILE A 170 -13.20 13.91 14.21
N ASP A 171 -12.51 15.02 13.95
CA ASP A 171 -13.13 16.31 13.68
C ASP A 171 -13.61 16.46 12.24
N GLU A 172 -12.80 15.99 11.29
CA GLU A 172 -13.01 16.27 9.86
C GLU A 172 -13.59 15.07 9.09
N HIS A 173 -13.41 13.85 9.60
CA HIS A 173 -13.74 12.61 8.87
C HIS A 173 -14.67 11.66 9.64
N ASP A 174 -15.37 12.17 10.68
CA ASP A 174 -16.37 11.43 11.45
C ASP A 174 -15.94 10.01 11.88
N LEU A 175 -14.68 9.88 12.32
CA LEU A 175 -14.16 8.60 12.82
C LEU A 175 -15.05 8.01 13.93
N ALA A 176 -15.76 8.86 14.65
CA ALA A 176 -16.68 8.43 15.71
C ALA A 176 -17.81 7.55 15.20
N SER A 177 -18.33 7.77 14.00
CA SER A 177 -19.42 6.97 13.42
C SER A 177 -18.95 5.59 12.97
N ALA A 178 -17.66 5.43 12.63
CA ALA A 178 -17.09 4.17 12.18
C ALA A 178 -16.98 3.11 13.30
N TYR A 179 -17.17 3.51 14.57
CA TYR A 179 -17.06 2.64 15.76
C TYR A 179 -18.36 2.51 16.55
N LYS A 180 -19.49 2.87 15.94
CA LYS A 180 -20.82 2.58 16.46
C LYS A 180 -21.34 1.26 15.90
#